data_b52f334794528d432102f62911dcb9fa
#
_entry.id   b52f334794528d432102f62911dcb9fa
#
_cell.length_a   1.000
_cell.length_b   1.000
_cell.length_c   1.000
_cell.angle_alpha   90.00
_cell.angle_beta   90.00
_cell.angle_gamma   90.00
#
_symmetry.space_group_name_H-M   'P 1'
#
loop_
_entity.id
_entity.type
_entity.pdbx_description
1 polymer ?
#
loop_
_entity_poly.entity_id
_entity_poly.type
_entity_poly.pdbx_seq_one_letter_code
_entity_poly.pdbx_strand_id
1 'polypeptide(L)'
;MFTCHAYWLCELQRVDARMEIIPPHVLLGAYTEGVFPMADEGEILWFAPLMRGVIPLDDGFHIPHGLKRTLKAKRFEVKVNTAFKEVINSCSQREETWIDDMIANSYTQLYELGYCHSFESWDDEGLQGGLYGVAIGRAFFGESMFSRKTDASKVALAYLVDWLREHNFILLDTQWMTDHLRQFGGMEVPREEYIKLLAEALAEEGEEG
;
A
#
# COMPACT_ATOMS: atom_id res chain seq x y z
N MET A 1 -14.68 6.35 14.13
CA MET A 1 -16.05 6.10 13.59
C MET A 1 -16.03 6.46 12.12
N PHE A 2 -15.70 5.50 11.25
CA PHE A 2 -15.64 5.73 9.81
C PHE A 2 -17.07 5.81 9.28
N THR A 3 -17.50 6.99 8.84
CA THR A 3 -18.79 7.17 8.16
C THR A 3 -18.74 6.52 6.80
N CYS A 4 -19.35 5.35 6.73
CA CYS A 4 -19.48 4.50 5.57
C CYS A 4 -20.39 5.14 4.52
N HIS A 5 -19.84 5.71 3.42
CA HIS A 5 -20.63 6.13 2.27
C HIS A 5 -20.43 5.15 1.12
N ALA A 6 -21.49 4.41 0.87
CA ALA A 6 -21.80 3.60 -0.32
C ALA A 6 -20.70 2.62 -0.78
N TYR A 7 -20.78 1.40 -0.28
CA TYR A 7 -20.01 0.25 -0.75
C TYR A 7 -20.77 -0.50 -1.84
N TRP A 8 -20.14 -0.72 -2.99
CA TRP A 8 -20.57 -1.75 -3.92
C TRP A 8 -19.82 -3.02 -3.55
N LEU A 9 -20.52 -3.96 -2.91
CA LEU A 9 -20.04 -5.33 -2.74
C LEU A 9 -19.99 -5.97 -4.12
N CYS A 10 -18.78 -6.14 -4.68
CA CYS A 10 -18.58 -7.15 -5.69
C CYS A 10 -18.77 -8.51 -4.99
N GLU A 11 -19.62 -9.41 -5.52
CA GLU A 11 -19.74 -10.80 -5.04
C GLU A 11 -18.45 -11.57 -5.40
N LEU A 12 -17.33 -11.16 -4.84
CA LEU A 12 -16.15 -12.00 -4.75
C LEU A 12 -16.49 -13.10 -3.76
N GLN A 13 -16.31 -14.35 -4.17
CA GLN A 13 -16.62 -15.56 -3.43
C GLN A 13 -16.31 -15.36 -1.94
N ARG A 14 -17.27 -15.67 -1.05
CA ARG A 14 -17.05 -15.68 0.38
C ARG A 14 -15.81 -16.53 0.65
N VAL A 15 -14.75 -15.88 1.12
CA VAL A 15 -13.57 -16.60 1.60
C VAL A 15 -14.06 -17.42 2.78
N ASP A 16 -13.98 -18.75 2.69
CA ASP A 16 -14.44 -19.66 3.75
C ASP A 16 -13.68 -19.31 5.03
N ALA A 17 -14.37 -18.99 6.11
CA ALA A 17 -13.80 -18.67 7.42
C ALA A 17 -12.84 -19.75 7.97
N ARG A 18 -12.74 -20.90 7.31
CA ARG A 18 -11.79 -21.99 7.60
C ARG A 18 -10.45 -21.88 6.87
N MET A 19 -10.32 -20.92 5.95
CA MET A 19 -9.06 -20.66 5.25
C MET A 19 -8.11 -19.86 6.14
N GLU A 20 -6.84 -20.27 6.18
CA GLU A 20 -5.78 -19.54 6.89
C GLU A 20 -5.22 -18.37 6.05
N ILE A 21 -5.51 -18.36 4.74
CA ILE A 21 -5.05 -17.36 3.76
C ILE A 21 -6.09 -17.14 2.67
N ILE A 22 -6.10 -15.95 2.09
CA ILE A 22 -6.76 -15.66 0.81
C ILE A 22 -5.84 -16.20 -0.30
N PRO A 23 -6.32 -17.06 -1.21
CA PRO A 23 -5.48 -17.58 -2.28
C PRO A 23 -4.84 -16.46 -3.11
N PRO A 24 -3.52 -16.53 -3.44
CA PRO A 24 -2.81 -15.49 -4.18
C PRO A 24 -3.51 -15.03 -5.46
N HIS A 25 -4.03 -15.95 -6.26
CA HIS A 25 -4.72 -15.61 -7.51
C HIS A 25 -6.03 -14.84 -7.28
N VAL A 26 -6.73 -15.08 -6.17
CA VAL A 26 -7.95 -14.32 -5.79
C VAL A 26 -7.55 -12.91 -5.38
N LEU A 27 -6.53 -12.79 -4.54
CA LEU A 27 -6.06 -11.50 -4.04
C LEU A 27 -5.50 -10.63 -5.18
N LEU A 28 -4.62 -11.18 -6.02
CA LEU A 28 -4.08 -10.47 -7.18
C LEU A 28 -5.18 -10.10 -8.19
N GLY A 29 -6.12 -11.02 -8.47
CA GLY A 29 -7.26 -10.74 -9.34
C GLY A 29 -8.14 -9.61 -8.81
N ALA A 30 -8.37 -9.53 -7.49
CA ALA A 30 -9.11 -8.43 -6.90
C ALA A 30 -8.40 -7.07 -7.12
N TYR A 31 -7.08 -7.01 -6.95
CA TYR A 31 -6.31 -5.79 -7.21
C TYR A 31 -6.40 -5.34 -8.66
N THR A 32 -6.37 -6.26 -9.62
CA THR A 32 -6.50 -5.91 -11.05
C THR A 32 -7.87 -5.32 -11.40
N GLU A 33 -8.90 -5.58 -10.58
CA GLU A 33 -10.23 -4.98 -10.69
C GLU A 33 -10.41 -3.71 -9.81
N GLY A 34 -9.36 -3.27 -9.14
CA GLY A 34 -9.38 -2.13 -8.24
C GLY A 34 -10.10 -2.41 -6.91
N VAL A 35 -10.12 -3.67 -6.48
CA VAL A 35 -10.75 -4.15 -5.25
C VAL A 35 -9.69 -4.63 -4.29
N PHE A 36 -9.88 -4.43 -2.98
CA PHE A 36 -8.93 -4.85 -1.95
C PHE A 36 -9.66 -5.37 -0.70
N PRO A 37 -9.05 -6.28 0.08
CA PRO A 37 -9.65 -6.86 1.27
C PRO A 37 -9.33 -6.06 2.53
N MET A 38 -10.24 -6.15 3.51
CA MET A 38 -9.98 -5.79 4.90
C MET A 38 -10.68 -6.80 5.81
N ALA A 39 -10.05 -7.15 6.93
CA ALA A 39 -10.71 -7.94 7.96
C ALA A 39 -11.58 -7.04 8.85
N ASP A 40 -12.79 -7.50 9.15
CA ASP A 40 -13.72 -6.87 10.06
C ASP A 40 -14.50 -7.96 10.82
N GLU A 41 -14.44 -7.96 12.15
CA GLU A 41 -15.10 -8.94 13.04
C GLU A 41 -14.87 -10.42 12.64
N GLY A 42 -13.68 -10.74 12.06
CA GLY A 42 -13.31 -12.09 11.63
C GLY A 42 -13.83 -12.50 10.25
N GLU A 43 -14.39 -11.57 9.50
CA GLU A 43 -14.78 -11.76 8.10
C GLU A 43 -13.88 -10.91 7.18
N ILE A 44 -13.65 -11.39 5.96
CA ILE A 44 -12.96 -10.61 4.93
C ILE A 44 -14.00 -9.85 4.10
N LEU A 45 -13.93 -8.53 4.19
CA LEU A 45 -14.73 -7.63 3.37
C LEU A 45 -13.92 -7.09 2.20
N TRP A 46 -14.57 -6.93 1.05
CA TRP A 46 -13.95 -6.42 -0.17
C TRP A 46 -14.44 -5.01 -0.47
N PHE A 47 -13.51 -4.12 -0.74
CA PHE A 47 -13.78 -2.69 -0.91
C PHE A 47 -13.38 -2.17 -2.28
N ALA A 48 -14.23 -1.30 -2.82
CA ALA A 48 -14.02 -0.58 -4.07
C ALA A 48 -14.56 0.86 -3.95
N PRO A 49 -13.80 1.79 -3.32
CA PRO A 49 -14.25 3.14 -3.05
C PRO A 49 -14.65 3.92 -4.30
N LEU A 50 -15.68 4.78 -4.21
CA LEU A 50 -16.08 5.68 -5.28
C LEU A 50 -15.03 6.77 -5.56
N MET A 51 -14.30 7.19 -4.51
CA MET A 51 -13.16 8.10 -4.62
C MET A 51 -11.90 7.34 -4.19
N ARG A 52 -10.94 7.22 -5.09
CA ARG A 52 -9.70 6.48 -4.84
C ARG A 52 -8.55 7.42 -4.53
N GLY A 53 -7.85 7.16 -3.43
CA GLY A 53 -6.65 7.88 -3.05
C GLY A 53 -5.46 7.46 -3.90
N VAL A 54 -4.76 8.42 -4.50
CA VAL A 54 -3.53 8.18 -5.27
C VAL A 54 -2.47 9.21 -4.87
N ILE A 55 -1.20 8.79 -4.90
CA ILE A 55 -0.06 9.69 -4.76
C ILE A 55 0.57 9.85 -6.15
N PRO A 56 0.78 11.10 -6.63
CA PRO A 56 1.40 11.33 -7.92
C PRO A 56 2.87 10.85 -7.92
N LEU A 57 3.30 10.23 -9.01
CA LEU A 57 4.68 9.82 -9.24
C LEU A 57 5.45 10.80 -10.14
N ASP A 58 4.84 11.92 -10.51
CA ASP A 58 5.40 13.01 -11.29
C ASP A 58 5.77 14.22 -10.40
N ASP A 59 5.83 15.41 -10.99
CA ASP A 59 6.12 16.68 -10.31
C ASP A 59 5.02 17.10 -9.29
N GLY A 60 3.88 16.42 -9.28
CA GLY A 60 2.82 16.59 -8.28
C GLY A 60 3.22 16.06 -6.90
N PHE A 61 4.17 15.12 -6.83
CA PHE A 61 4.70 14.65 -5.54
C PHE A 61 5.61 15.68 -4.89
N HIS A 62 5.42 15.94 -3.63
CA HIS A 62 6.31 16.85 -2.87
C HIS A 62 6.62 16.34 -1.47
N ILE A 63 7.83 16.64 -1.02
CA ILE A 63 8.27 16.33 0.33
C ILE A 63 7.81 17.44 1.28
N PRO A 64 7.03 17.12 2.34
CA PRO A 64 6.64 18.11 3.35
C PRO A 64 7.85 18.83 3.95
N HIS A 65 7.73 20.12 4.23
CA HIS A 65 8.83 20.95 4.69
C HIS A 65 9.53 20.38 5.93
N GLY A 66 8.76 19.88 6.91
CA GLY A 66 9.32 19.25 8.13
C GLY A 66 10.17 18.02 7.83
N LEU A 67 9.75 17.20 6.87
CA LEU A 67 10.44 15.97 6.49
C LEU A 67 11.78 16.24 5.80
N LYS A 68 11.91 17.35 5.05
CA LYS A 68 13.17 17.72 4.38
C LYS A 68 14.37 17.76 5.33
N ARG A 69 14.15 18.21 6.58
CA ARG A 69 15.20 18.25 7.61
C ARG A 69 15.61 16.86 8.06
N THR A 70 14.63 15.95 8.26
CA THR A 70 14.86 14.56 8.66
C THR A 70 15.65 13.81 7.58
N LEU A 71 15.26 13.98 6.30
CA LEU A 71 15.97 13.40 5.15
C LEU A 71 17.40 13.93 5.03
N LYS A 72 17.59 15.25 5.11
CA LYS A 72 18.94 15.88 5.07
C LYS A 72 19.83 15.41 6.20
N ALA A 73 19.29 15.19 7.38
CA ALA A 73 20.03 14.71 8.55
C ALA A 73 20.33 13.20 8.48
N LYS A 74 19.81 12.49 7.47
CA LYS A 74 19.94 11.02 7.31
C LYS A 74 19.65 10.27 8.61
N ARG A 75 18.53 10.62 9.27
CA ARG A 75 18.16 10.05 10.58
C ARG A 75 17.87 8.56 10.51
N PHE A 76 17.45 8.08 9.35
CA PHE A 76 17.11 6.68 9.12
C PHE A 76 17.83 6.19 7.88
N GLU A 77 18.30 4.94 7.94
CA GLU A 77 18.69 4.14 6.79
C GLU A 77 17.45 3.46 6.24
N VAL A 78 17.19 3.54 4.92
CA VAL A 78 16.08 2.83 4.34
C VAL A 78 16.56 1.52 3.73
N LYS A 79 15.88 0.42 4.08
CA LYS A 79 16.08 -0.91 3.50
C LYS A 79 14.81 -1.38 2.81
N VAL A 80 14.97 -2.27 1.84
CA VAL A 80 13.84 -2.83 1.07
C VAL A 80 13.85 -4.33 1.25
N ASN A 81 12.70 -4.91 1.61
CA ASN A 81 12.49 -6.34 1.72
C ASN A 81 13.41 -7.07 2.72
N THR A 82 13.90 -6.38 3.77
CA THR A 82 14.77 -7.00 4.77
C THR A 82 14.02 -7.51 6.00
N ALA A 83 12.83 -6.97 6.27
CA ALA A 83 12.04 -7.29 7.46
C ALA A 83 10.53 -7.28 7.21
N PHE A 84 10.06 -7.81 6.07
CA PHE A 84 8.64 -7.77 5.67
C PHE A 84 7.69 -8.24 6.78
N LYS A 85 7.99 -9.40 7.40
CA LYS A 85 7.15 -9.95 8.48
C LYS A 85 7.10 -9.02 9.71
N GLU A 86 8.19 -8.31 10.02
CA GLU A 86 8.20 -7.34 11.13
C GLU A 86 7.40 -6.08 10.77
N VAL A 87 7.46 -5.64 9.50
CA VAL A 87 6.68 -4.50 9.01
C VAL A 87 5.19 -4.78 9.11
N ILE A 88 4.70 -5.89 8.54
CA ILE A 88 3.27 -6.22 8.58
C ILE A 88 2.76 -6.45 10.00
N ASN A 89 3.53 -7.12 10.86
CA ASN A 89 3.20 -7.30 12.27
C ASN A 89 3.15 -5.95 13.01
N SER A 90 4.05 -5.02 12.71
CA SER A 90 4.01 -3.67 13.31
C SER A 90 2.81 -2.86 12.83
N CYS A 91 2.36 -3.07 11.60
CA CYS A 91 1.12 -2.46 11.07
C CYS A 91 -0.14 -3.05 11.74
N SER A 92 -0.15 -4.35 12.07
CA SER A 92 -1.28 -5.01 12.73
C SER A 92 -1.45 -4.66 14.21
N GLN A 93 -0.41 -4.14 14.87
CA GLN A 93 -0.43 -3.80 16.31
C GLN A 93 -1.03 -2.44 16.64
N ARG A 94 -1.66 -1.75 15.68
CA ARG A 94 -2.36 -0.47 15.94
C ARG A 94 -3.69 -0.72 16.66
N GLU A 95 -4.16 0.25 17.46
CA GLU A 95 -5.43 0.16 18.19
C GLU A 95 -6.62 -0.08 17.25
N GLU A 96 -6.61 0.53 16.05
CA GLU A 96 -7.56 0.27 14.98
C GLU A 96 -6.81 -0.36 13.80
N THR A 97 -6.98 -1.66 13.61
CA THR A 97 -6.37 -2.40 12.50
C THR A 97 -7.40 -3.26 11.80
N TRP A 98 -7.24 -3.37 10.49
CA TRP A 98 -7.97 -4.29 9.61
C TRP A 98 -7.10 -5.50 9.22
N ILE A 99 -5.90 -5.60 9.81
CA ILE A 99 -4.93 -6.67 9.53
C ILE A 99 -5.07 -7.73 10.62
N ASP A 100 -5.80 -8.79 10.32
CA ASP A 100 -5.86 -10.00 11.11
C ASP A 100 -4.81 -11.03 10.66
N ASP A 101 -4.80 -12.20 11.26
CA ASP A 101 -3.85 -13.27 10.94
C ASP A 101 -4.02 -13.75 9.49
N MET A 102 -5.26 -13.82 8.96
CA MET A 102 -5.54 -14.23 7.58
C MET A 102 -4.95 -13.22 6.61
N ILE A 103 -5.18 -11.95 6.81
CA ILE A 103 -4.60 -10.85 6.02
C ILE A 103 -3.07 -10.90 6.09
N ALA A 104 -2.49 -10.97 7.29
CA ALA A 104 -1.04 -11.00 7.48
C ALA A 104 -0.38 -12.19 6.77
N ASN A 105 -0.97 -13.38 6.88
CA ASN A 105 -0.48 -14.58 6.22
C ASN A 105 -0.60 -14.49 4.69
N SER A 106 -1.73 -13.94 4.18
CA SER A 106 -1.96 -13.77 2.74
C SER A 106 -0.91 -12.85 2.10
N TYR A 107 -0.64 -11.69 2.69
CA TYR A 107 0.38 -10.78 2.17
C TYR A 107 1.80 -11.31 2.38
N THR A 108 2.05 -12.09 3.43
CA THR A 108 3.33 -12.78 3.61
C THR A 108 3.56 -13.78 2.47
N GLN A 109 2.52 -14.52 2.06
CA GLN A 109 2.61 -15.41 0.91
C GLN A 109 2.84 -14.65 -0.40
N LEU A 110 2.16 -13.50 -0.62
CA LEU A 110 2.44 -12.66 -1.79
C LEU A 110 3.88 -12.12 -1.78
N TYR A 111 4.44 -11.82 -0.61
CA TYR A 111 5.84 -11.44 -0.49
C TYR A 111 6.78 -12.59 -0.90
N GLU A 112 6.53 -13.80 -0.46
CA GLU A 112 7.31 -15.00 -0.83
C GLU A 112 7.22 -15.31 -2.34
N LEU A 113 6.12 -14.90 -3.00
CA LEU A 113 5.92 -15.01 -4.44
C LEU A 113 6.48 -13.79 -5.23
N GLY A 114 7.00 -12.76 -4.56
CA GLY A 114 7.60 -11.58 -5.18
C GLY A 114 6.62 -10.47 -5.57
N TYR A 115 5.34 -10.55 -5.15
CA TYR A 115 4.34 -9.52 -5.43
C TYR A 115 4.22 -8.44 -4.34
N CYS A 116 4.72 -8.70 -3.12
CA CYS A 116 4.71 -7.70 -2.05
C CYS A 116 6.11 -7.20 -1.75
N HIS A 117 6.19 -5.92 -1.38
CA HIS A 117 7.44 -5.28 -0.98
C HIS A 117 7.24 -4.48 0.30
N SER A 118 8.30 -4.44 1.12
CA SER A 118 8.38 -3.56 2.30
C SER A 118 9.50 -2.54 2.15
N PHE A 119 9.27 -1.36 2.69
CA PHE A 119 10.23 -0.26 2.78
C PHE A 119 10.38 0.11 4.25
N GLU A 120 11.59 0.03 4.78
CA GLU A 120 11.87 0.01 6.21
C GLU A 120 12.82 1.15 6.58
N SER A 121 12.47 1.92 7.59
CA SER A 121 13.30 2.98 8.15
C SER A 121 13.98 2.51 9.43
N TRP A 122 15.29 2.39 9.40
CA TRP A 122 16.14 1.88 10.47
C TRP A 122 17.01 2.96 11.09
N ASP A 123 17.28 2.84 12.39
CA ASP A 123 18.35 3.57 13.10
C ASP A 123 19.12 2.64 14.03
N ASP A 124 19.97 3.20 14.91
CA ASP A 124 20.83 2.44 15.83
C ASP A 124 20.01 1.58 16.83
N GLU A 125 18.73 1.90 17.05
CA GLU A 125 17.84 1.16 17.93
C GLU A 125 17.00 0.09 17.18
N GLY A 126 17.16 -0.01 15.86
CA GLY A 126 16.48 -1.00 15.04
C GLY A 126 15.45 -0.41 14.06
N LEU A 127 14.42 -1.19 13.73
CA LEU A 127 13.33 -0.80 12.83
C LEU A 127 12.41 0.24 13.50
N GLN A 128 12.33 1.45 12.94
CA GLN A 128 11.59 2.57 13.53
C GLN A 128 10.31 2.95 12.78
N GLY A 129 10.16 2.50 11.57
CA GLY A 129 8.97 2.70 10.77
C GLY A 129 9.09 1.99 9.43
N GLY A 130 7.99 1.91 8.72
CA GLY A 130 7.98 1.27 7.42
C GLY A 130 6.58 1.21 6.85
N LEU A 131 6.50 0.69 5.66
CA LEU A 131 5.27 0.42 4.95
C LEU A 131 5.43 -0.84 4.10
N TYR A 132 4.33 -1.42 3.69
CA TYR A 132 4.32 -2.49 2.70
C TYR A 132 3.21 -2.26 1.67
N GLY A 133 3.33 -2.95 0.55
CA GLY A 133 2.33 -2.92 -0.51
C GLY A 133 2.53 -4.00 -1.55
N VAL A 134 1.58 -4.07 -2.48
CA VAL A 134 1.53 -5.05 -3.58
C VAL A 134 1.96 -4.37 -4.87
N ALA A 135 2.78 -5.04 -5.68
CA ALA A 135 3.23 -4.59 -6.99
C ALA A 135 2.66 -5.52 -8.08
N ILE A 136 1.92 -4.96 -9.04
CA ILE A 136 1.38 -5.69 -10.20
C ILE A 136 1.55 -4.81 -11.44
N GLY A 137 2.27 -5.30 -12.43
CA GLY A 137 2.62 -4.49 -13.60
C GLY A 137 3.36 -3.23 -13.18
N ARG A 138 2.86 -2.05 -13.57
CA ARG A 138 3.38 -0.73 -13.18
C ARG A 138 2.53 -0.03 -12.12
N ALA A 139 1.67 -0.78 -11.40
CA ALA A 139 0.89 -0.30 -10.26
C ALA A 139 1.48 -0.79 -8.94
N PHE A 140 1.58 0.09 -7.96
CA PHE A 140 1.89 -0.23 -6.58
C PHE A 140 0.72 0.14 -5.68
N PHE A 141 0.23 -0.82 -4.91
CA PHE A 141 -0.87 -0.66 -3.96
C PHE A 141 -0.29 -0.58 -2.56
N GLY A 142 -0.23 0.63 -2.00
CA GLY A 142 0.27 0.86 -0.65
C GLY A 142 -0.78 0.40 0.38
N GLU A 143 -0.45 -0.60 1.20
CA GLU A 143 -1.40 -1.24 2.10
C GLU A 143 -1.44 -0.57 3.47
N SER A 144 -0.34 -0.58 4.16
CA SER A 144 -0.30 -0.03 5.50
C SER A 144 1.09 0.48 5.86
N MET A 145 1.14 1.36 6.85
CA MET A 145 2.40 1.89 7.39
C MET A 145 2.33 2.02 8.90
N PHE A 146 3.50 1.95 9.54
CA PHE A 146 3.65 2.20 10.96
C PHE A 146 4.83 3.13 11.24
N SER A 147 4.84 3.78 12.40
CA SER A 147 5.92 4.68 12.81
C SER A 147 6.11 4.62 14.32
N ARG A 148 7.28 4.19 14.78
CA ARG A 148 7.69 4.19 16.20
C ARG A 148 8.37 5.52 16.55
N LYS A 149 9.10 6.11 15.59
CA LYS A 149 9.73 7.43 15.73
C LYS A 149 9.17 8.42 14.72
N THR A 150 9.15 9.68 15.09
CA THR A 150 8.66 10.78 14.22
C THR A 150 9.33 10.72 12.85
N ASP A 151 8.54 10.83 11.81
CA ASP A 151 8.90 10.82 10.38
C ASP A 151 9.38 9.47 9.82
N ALA A 152 9.53 8.40 10.60
CA ALA A 152 10.09 7.14 10.10
C ALA A 152 9.25 6.56 8.94
N SER A 153 7.92 6.48 9.06
CA SER A 153 7.06 6.03 7.95
C SER A 153 7.07 6.98 6.75
N LYS A 154 7.21 8.30 7.02
CA LYS A 154 7.29 9.30 5.95
C LYS A 154 8.60 9.20 5.14
N VAL A 155 9.70 8.84 5.80
CA VAL A 155 10.99 8.57 5.14
C VAL A 155 10.85 7.33 4.25
N ALA A 156 10.23 6.26 4.74
CA ALA A 156 9.95 5.06 3.96
C ALA A 156 9.07 5.37 2.72
N LEU A 157 8.01 6.20 2.89
CA LEU A 157 7.15 6.62 1.78
C LEU A 157 7.89 7.45 0.73
N ALA A 158 8.72 8.40 1.16
CA ALA A 158 9.51 9.21 0.24
C ALA A 158 10.48 8.35 -0.58
N TYR A 159 11.12 7.37 0.05
CA TYR A 159 11.99 6.42 -0.63
C TYR A 159 11.22 5.49 -1.57
N LEU A 160 10.03 5.01 -1.16
CA LEU A 160 9.16 4.24 -2.03
C LEU A 160 8.86 4.99 -3.34
N VAL A 161 8.51 6.28 -3.25
CA VAL A 161 8.19 7.07 -4.47
C VAL A 161 9.41 7.17 -5.39
N ASP A 162 10.60 7.42 -4.85
CA ASP A 162 11.82 7.46 -5.66
C ASP A 162 12.09 6.08 -6.28
N TRP A 163 11.96 5.00 -5.51
CA TRP A 163 12.11 3.64 -6.00
C TRP A 163 11.10 3.30 -7.11
N LEU A 164 9.82 3.70 -6.96
CA LEU A 164 8.78 3.47 -7.97
C LEU A 164 9.11 4.19 -9.29
N ARG A 165 9.60 5.43 -9.21
CA ARG A 165 10.04 6.19 -10.39
C ARG A 165 11.20 5.52 -11.11
N GLU A 166 12.21 5.04 -10.36
CA GLU A 166 13.37 4.34 -10.90
C GLU A 166 13.00 3.01 -11.58
N HIS A 167 11.87 2.40 -11.17
CA HIS A 167 11.38 1.12 -11.71
C HIS A 167 10.19 1.28 -12.68
N ASN A 168 9.97 2.50 -13.22
CA ASN A 168 8.94 2.81 -14.22
C ASN A 168 7.50 2.53 -13.78
N PHE A 169 7.21 2.55 -12.47
CA PHE A 169 5.83 2.53 -12.00
C PHE A 169 5.11 3.84 -12.37
N ILE A 170 3.82 3.75 -12.67
CA ILE A 170 3.01 4.92 -13.06
C ILE A 170 1.81 5.16 -12.15
N LEU A 171 1.47 4.21 -11.28
CA LEU A 171 0.36 4.33 -10.33
C LEU A 171 0.82 3.94 -8.92
N LEU A 172 0.66 4.88 -7.97
CA LEU A 172 0.75 4.61 -6.53
C LEU A 172 -0.64 4.82 -5.91
N ASP A 173 -1.31 3.72 -5.67
CA ASP A 173 -2.64 3.63 -5.08
C ASP A 173 -2.52 3.56 -3.55
N THR A 174 -3.35 4.31 -2.83
CA THR A 174 -3.40 4.32 -1.37
C THR A 174 -4.80 4.05 -0.83
N GLN A 175 -5.68 3.50 -1.65
CA GLN A 175 -7.09 3.18 -1.40
C GLN A 175 -7.91 4.40 -0.96
N TRP A 176 -7.69 4.91 0.24
CA TRP A 176 -8.32 6.15 0.77
C TRP A 176 -7.28 7.24 1.00
N MET A 177 -7.72 8.46 0.78
CA MET A 177 -6.89 9.62 1.05
C MET A 177 -7.02 10.04 2.52
N THR A 178 -5.86 10.26 3.16
CA THR A 178 -5.75 10.78 4.52
C THR A 178 -5.04 12.13 4.51
N ASP A 179 -5.21 12.93 5.56
CA ASP A 179 -4.50 14.20 5.72
C ASP A 179 -2.98 14.01 5.73
N HIS A 180 -2.52 12.85 6.21
CA HIS A 180 -1.11 12.48 6.18
C HIS A 180 -0.60 12.34 4.74
N LEU A 181 -1.34 11.67 3.86
CA LEU A 181 -0.97 11.45 2.47
C LEU A 181 -1.16 12.70 1.59
N ARG A 182 -2.14 13.55 1.91
CA ARG A 182 -2.32 14.86 1.24
C ARG A 182 -1.09 15.74 1.31
N GLN A 183 -0.30 15.64 2.39
CA GLN A 183 0.95 16.39 2.56
C GLN A 183 2.02 16.05 1.51
N PHE A 184 1.90 14.91 0.83
CA PHE A 184 2.80 14.46 -0.24
C PHE A 184 2.25 14.76 -1.65
N GLY A 185 1.17 15.52 -1.77
CA GLY A 185 0.50 15.77 -3.04
C GLY A 185 -0.58 14.73 -3.36
N GLY A 186 -0.90 13.85 -2.41
CA GLY A 186 -1.95 12.86 -2.58
C GLY A 186 -3.31 13.50 -2.90
N MET A 187 -4.04 12.88 -3.82
CA MET A 187 -5.33 13.35 -4.30
C MET A 187 -6.35 12.21 -4.37
N GLU A 188 -7.61 12.57 -4.45
CA GLU A 188 -8.69 11.63 -4.70
C GLU A 188 -9.14 11.74 -6.15
N VAL A 189 -9.25 10.59 -6.82
CA VAL A 189 -9.78 10.50 -8.18
C VAL A 189 -11.08 9.68 -8.19
N PRO A 190 -12.06 10.04 -9.04
CA PRO A 190 -13.27 9.22 -9.20
C PRO A 190 -12.91 7.82 -9.68
N ARG A 191 -13.69 6.81 -9.23
CA ARG A 191 -13.45 5.40 -9.60
C ARG A 191 -13.30 5.18 -11.10
N GLU A 192 -14.12 5.84 -11.92
CA GLU A 192 -14.05 5.70 -13.38
C GLU A 192 -12.71 6.16 -13.97
N GLU A 193 -12.12 7.18 -13.40
CA GLU A 193 -10.79 7.68 -13.77
C GLU A 193 -9.69 6.76 -13.23
N TYR A 194 -9.81 6.34 -11.97
CA TYR A 194 -8.89 5.39 -11.37
C TYR A 194 -8.78 4.09 -12.16
N ILE A 195 -9.90 3.51 -12.63
CA ILE A 195 -9.89 2.27 -13.43
C ILE A 195 -9.12 2.45 -14.75
N LYS A 196 -9.14 3.64 -15.35
CA LYS A 196 -8.33 3.92 -16.57
C LYS A 196 -6.85 3.96 -16.23
N LEU A 197 -6.48 4.63 -15.13
CA LEU A 197 -5.08 4.66 -14.66
C LEU A 197 -4.58 3.25 -14.31
N LEU A 198 -5.42 2.45 -13.67
CA LEU A 198 -5.10 1.06 -13.33
C LEU A 198 -4.92 0.21 -14.58
N ALA A 199 -5.83 0.31 -15.56
CA ALA A 199 -5.73 -0.43 -16.81
C ALA A 199 -4.44 -0.07 -17.58
N GLU A 200 -4.05 1.21 -17.60
CA GLU A 200 -2.79 1.66 -18.19
C GLU A 200 -1.57 1.06 -17.44
N ALA A 201 -1.62 1.04 -16.10
CA ALA A 201 -0.53 0.51 -15.28
C ALA A 201 -0.38 -1.01 -15.37
N LEU A 202 -1.46 -1.73 -15.69
CA LEU A 202 -1.48 -3.19 -15.87
C LEU A 202 -1.23 -3.63 -17.32
N ALA A 203 -1.29 -2.71 -18.29
CA ALA A 203 -0.98 -3.05 -19.67
C ALA A 203 0.49 -3.49 -19.78
N GLU A 204 0.73 -4.61 -20.48
CA GLU A 204 2.09 -4.99 -20.85
C GLU A 204 2.68 -3.88 -21.74
N GLU A 205 3.93 -3.50 -21.50
CA GLU A 205 4.66 -2.66 -22.46
C GLU A 205 4.67 -3.44 -23.76
N GLY A 206 3.90 -2.96 -24.76
CA GLY A 206 3.94 -3.54 -26.09
C GLY A 206 5.39 -3.53 -26.55
N GLU A 207 5.92 -4.68 -26.94
CA GLU A 207 7.16 -4.75 -27.67
C GLU A 207 7.02 -3.78 -28.86
N GLU A 208 7.63 -2.59 -28.73
CA GLU A 208 7.85 -1.74 -29.87
C GLU A 208 8.81 -2.49 -30.79
N GLY A 209 8.21 -3.10 -31.83
CA GLY A 209 8.89 -3.80 -32.90
C GLY A 209 9.69 -2.85 -33.82
#